data_d91bfea6f2c4171fe8ced439041a565b
#
_entry.id   d91bfea6f2c4171fe8ced439041a565b
#
_cell.length_a   1.000
_cell.length_b   1.000
_cell.length_c   1.000
_cell.angle_alpha   90.00
_cell.angle_beta   90.00
_cell.angle_gamma   90.00
#
_symmetry.space_group_name_H-M   'P 1'
#
loop_
_entity.id
_entity.type
_entity.pdbx_description
1 polymer ?
#
loop_
_entity_poly.entity_id
_entity_poly.type
_entity_poly.pdbx_seq_one_letter_code
_entity_poly.pdbx_strand_id
1 'polypeptide(L)'
;MQFLDSAYIGDFLFRYLHILVGITWIGLLYYFNLVQVPGLAAYGDEGKARMITLDKIARRALWWFRYASLATLGTGLLMTGIIENYWTRSGDAHKYTISLGMIIGTLMAANVWMIIWKNQKVVLANAVNVLGGAAADPAAAVAGRKALLGSRQNFIFSTSMLWFMVGPAHYYNQAFGDATSSNALTLLIIGLVIVAILQINALGLLGGTAATNKLLWPYESHKNALISSGALWLILMIAAEVLLK
;
A
#
# COMPACT_ATOMS: atom_id res chain seq x y z
N MET A 1 -3.08 21.29 -31.91
CA MET A 1 -2.25 20.15 -31.45
C MET A 1 -3.04 19.43 -30.38
N GLN A 2 -3.44 18.20 -30.62
CA GLN A 2 -4.31 17.41 -29.70
C GLN A 2 -3.68 17.15 -28.31
N PHE A 3 -2.34 17.16 -28.21
CA PHE A 3 -1.68 16.94 -26.91
C PHE A 3 -1.73 18.15 -25.96
N LEU A 4 -2.28 19.29 -26.37
CA LEU A 4 -2.61 20.41 -25.50
C LEU A 4 -4.08 20.44 -25.09
N ASP A 5 -4.88 19.47 -25.56
CA ASP A 5 -6.26 19.32 -25.16
C ASP A 5 -6.34 18.89 -23.68
N SER A 6 -7.25 19.51 -22.95
CA SER A 6 -7.48 19.19 -21.52
C SER A 6 -7.87 17.72 -21.29
N ALA A 7 -8.59 17.10 -22.23
CA ALA A 7 -8.93 15.68 -22.18
C ALA A 7 -7.68 14.79 -22.32
N TYR A 8 -6.75 15.14 -23.22
CA TYR A 8 -5.50 14.40 -23.37
C TYR A 8 -4.61 14.55 -22.12
N ILE A 9 -4.44 15.77 -21.61
CA ILE A 9 -3.63 16.01 -20.41
C ILE A 9 -4.28 15.37 -19.19
N GLY A 10 -5.58 15.60 -18.98
CA GLY A 10 -6.29 15.12 -17.79
C GLY A 10 -6.46 13.59 -17.77
N ASP A 11 -6.97 13.02 -18.85
CA ASP A 11 -7.36 11.61 -18.86
C ASP A 11 -6.21 10.66 -19.27
N PHE A 12 -5.33 11.07 -20.19
CA PHE A 12 -4.24 10.22 -20.64
C PHE A 12 -2.94 10.47 -19.89
N LEU A 13 -2.41 11.69 -19.90
CA LEU A 13 -1.08 11.98 -19.36
C LEU A 13 -1.01 11.74 -17.84
N PHE A 14 -1.99 12.23 -17.07
CA PHE A 14 -1.99 12.00 -15.62
C PHE A 14 -2.24 10.53 -15.28
N ARG A 15 -3.03 9.81 -16.04
CA ARG A 15 -3.21 8.36 -15.88
C ARG A 15 -1.92 7.60 -16.18
N TYR A 16 -1.23 7.97 -17.25
CA TYR A 16 0.07 7.38 -17.60
C TYR A 16 1.10 7.63 -16.48
N LEU A 17 1.22 8.88 -16.00
CA LEU A 17 2.12 9.22 -14.91
C LEU A 17 1.74 8.49 -13.62
N HIS A 18 0.44 8.39 -13.29
CA HIS A 18 -0.05 7.65 -12.13
C HIS A 18 0.37 6.18 -12.16
N ILE A 19 0.23 5.53 -13.31
CA ILE A 19 0.66 4.14 -13.49
C ILE A 19 2.18 4.03 -13.36
N LEU A 20 2.95 4.91 -13.99
CA LEU A 20 4.41 4.88 -13.99
C LEU A 20 4.99 5.02 -12.57
N VAL A 21 4.52 6.02 -11.81
CA VAL A 21 4.97 6.21 -10.43
C VAL A 21 4.39 5.14 -9.50
N GLY A 22 3.20 4.62 -9.79
CA GLY A 22 2.56 3.51 -9.10
C GLY A 22 3.37 2.21 -9.23
N ILE A 23 3.89 1.90 -10.42
CA ILE A 23 4.82 0.76 -10.64
C ILE A 23 6.04 0.89 -9.73
N THR A 24 6.63 2.09 -9.65
CA THR A 24 7.79 2.34 -8.78
C THR A 24 7.43 2.12 -7.31
N TRP A 25 6.30 2.66 -6.86
CA TRP A 25 5.84 2.53 -5.47
C TRP A 25 5.55 1.09 -5.09
N ILE A 26 4.69 0.40 -5.85
CA ILE A 26 4.27 -0.96 -5.54
C ILE A 26 5.42 -1.97 -5.80
N GLY A 27 6.23 -1.76 -6.82
CA GLY A 27 7.41 -2.58 -7.08
C GLY A 27 8.41 -2.53 -5.92
N LEU A 28 8.67 -1.35 -5.37
CA LEU A 28 9.54 -1.22 -4.19
C LEU A 28 8.89 -1.80 -2.92
N LEU A 29 7.56 -1.72 -2.77
CA LEU A 29 6.86 -2.40 -1.68
C LEU A 29 7.08 -3.91 -1.72
N TYR A 30 7.00 -4.51 -2.90
CA TYR A 30 7.23 -5.94 -3.10
C TYR A 30 8.70 -6.30 -2.90
N TYR A 31 9.62 -5.48 -3.41
CA TYR A 31 11.05 -5.64 -3.16
C TYR A 31 11.36 -5.66 -1.64
N PHE A 32 10.84 -4.73 -0.86
CA PHE A 32 11.07 -4.70 0.58
C PHE A 32 10.57 -5.97 1.27
N ASN A 33 9.38 -6.44 0.92
CA ASN A 33 8.74 -7.57 1.62
C ASN A 33 9.24 -8.95 1.15
N LEU A 34 9.52 -9.10 -0.15
CA LEU A 34 9.85 -10.40 -0.74
C LEU A 34 11.36 -10.61 -0.93
N VAL A 35 12.14 -9.53 -1.00
CA VAL A 35 13.59 -9.62 -1.27
C VAL A 35 14.40 -9.06 -0.12
N GLN A 36 14.22 -7.79 0.25
CA GLN A 36 15.11 -7.13 1.21
C GLN A 36 14.98 -7.71 2.63
N VAL A 37 13.75 -7.89 3.15
CA VAL A 37 13.54 -8.39 4.51
C VAL A 37 14.09 -9.81 4.67
N PRO A 38 13.77 -10.80 3.80
CA PRO A 38 14.38 -12.12 3.90
C PRO A 38 15.90 -12.09 3.59
N GLY A 39 16.36 -11.26 2.66
CA GLY A 39 17.79 -11.10 2.38
C GLY A 39 18.58 -10.55 3.56
N LEU A 40 18.03 -9.55 4.28
CA LEU A 40 18.66 -9.04 5.51
C LEU A 40 18.70 -10.08 6.65
N ALA A 41 17.74 -11.01 6.69
CA ALA A 41 17.74 -12.10 7.63
C ALA A 41 18.80 -13.17 7.28
N ALA A 42 19.08 -13.36 5.99
CA ALA A 42 20.06 -14.32 5.50
C ALA A 42 21.53 -13.94 5.84
N TYR A 43 21.79 -12.68 6.20
CA TYR A 43 23.13 -12.30 6.71
C TYR A 43 23.51 -12.96 8.03
N GLY A 44 22.56 -13.50 8.81
CA GLY A 44 22.85 -14.15 10.09
C GLY A 44 23.70 -13.26 11.00
N ASP A 45 24.91 -13.72 11.33
CA ASP A 45 25.86 -13.04 12.23
C ASP A 45 26.68 -11.93 11.51
N GLU A 46 26.55 -11.75 10.20
CA GLU A 46 27.25 -10.72 9.44
C GLU A 46 26.63 -9.32 9.66
N GLY A 47 26.59 -8.87 10.90
CA GLY A 47 25.94 -7.62 11.30
C GLY A 47 26.45 -6.39 10.55
N LYS A 48 27.77 -6.32 10.26
CA LYS A 48 28.36 -5.19 9.50
C LYS A 48 27.85 -5.13 8.06
N ALA A 49 27.79 -6.26 7.35
CA ALA A 49 27.25 -6.32 5.99
C ALA A 49 25.78 -5.91 5.94
N ARG A 50 24.99 -6.37 6.93
CA ARG A 50 23.60 -5.95 7.11
C ARG A 50 23.46 -4.43 7.29
N MET A 51 24.29 -3.79 8.12
CA MET A 51 24.25 -2.34 8.33
C MET A 51 24.67 -1.57 7.09
N ILE A 52 25.65 -2.05 6.33
CA ILE A 52 26.05 -1.46 5.04
C ILE A 52 24.88 -1.52 4.05
N THR A 53 24.20 -2.65 3.94
CA THR A 53 23.04 -2.81 3.05
C THR A 53 21.90 -1.86 3.44
N LEU A 54 21.63 -1.70 4.72
CA LEU A 54 20.64 -0.74 5.22
C LEU A 54 21.01 0.70 4.85
N ASP A 55 22.27 1.10 5.05
CA ASP A 55 22.71 2.45 4.77
C ASP A 55 22.81 2.77 3.27
N LYS A 56 23.36 1.85 2.46
CA LYS A 56 23.65 2.15 1.05
C LYS A 56 22.49 1.82 0.12
N ILE A 57 21.80 0.71 0.30
CA ILE A 57 20.76 0.23 -0.61
C ILE A 57 19.37 0.59 -0.08
N ALA A 58 19.04 0.18 1.15
CA ALA A 58 17.70 0.40 1.69
C ALA A 58 17.37 1.88 1.81
N ARG A 59 18.32 2.73 2.19
CA ARG A 59 18.12 4.19 2.25
C ARG A 59 17.70 4.78 0.91
N ARG A 60 18.34 4.35 -0.19
CA ARG A 60 17.99 4.81 -1.56
C ARG A 60 16.63 4.30 -1.99
N ALA A 61 16.36 3.01 -1.79
CA ALA A 61 15.08 2.40 -2.11
C ALA A 61 13.93 3.06 -1.34
N LEU A 62 14.12 3.36 -0.04
CA LEU A 62 13.15 4.08 0.80
C LEU A 62 12.92 5.53 0.33
N TRP A 63 13.92 6.19 -0.26
CA TRP A 63 13.73 7.52 -0.86
C TRP A 63 12.76 7.45 -2.04
N TRP A 64 13.02 6.57 -3.00
CA TRP A 64 12.12 6.37 -4.15
C TRP A 64 10.73 5.91 -3.72
N PHE A 65 10.66 4.96 -2.79
CA PHE A 65 9.41 4.40 -2.28
C PHE A 65 8.46 5.46 -1.74
N ARG A 66 8.95 6.35 -0.88
CA ARG A 66 8.09 7.38 -0.28
C ARG A 66 7.70 8.49 -1.26
N TYR A 67 8.63 8.93 -2.12
CA TYR A 67 8.28 9.97 -3.10
C TYR A 67 7.41 9.42 -4.23
N ALA A 68 7.59 8.17 -4.64
CA ALA A 68 6.69 7.52 -5.57
C ALA A 68 5.27 7.38 -4.99
N SER A 69 5.12 7.06 -3.69
CA SER A 69 3.80 7.01 -3.04
C SER A 69 3.10 8.38 -3.05
N LEU A 70 3.84 9.46 -2.79
CA LEU A 70 3.31 10.81 -2.83
C LEU A 70 2.93 11.24 -4.25
N ALA A 71 3.80 10.95 -5.23
CA ALA A 71 3.53 11.23 -6.64
C ALA A 71 2.32 10.45 -7.16
N THR A 72 2.16 9.17 -6.74
CA THR A 72 0.98 8.37 -7.08
C THR A 72 -0.29 8.98 -6.49
N LEU A 73 -0.27 9.36 -5.22
CA LEU A 73 -1.41 10.03 -4.59
C LEU A 73 -1.73 11.37 -5.28
N GLY A 74 -0.70 12.18 -5.54
CA GLY A 74 -0.86 13.49 -6.20
C GLY A 74 -1.44 13.37 -7.61
N THR A 75 -0.92 12.48 -8.44
CA THR A 75 -1.46 12.24 -9.80
C THR A 75 -2.88 11.67 -9.76
N GLY A 76 -3.20 10.82 -8.77
CA GLY A 76 -4.56 10.34 -8.55
C GLY A 76 -5.53 11.47 -8.22
N LEU A 77 -5.16 12.38 -7.30
CA LEU A 77 -5.97 13.54 -6.96
C LEU A 77 -6.14 14.50 -8.15
N LEU A 78 -5.08 14.73 -8.93
CA LEU A 78 -5.18 15.55 -10.13
C LEU A 78 -6.16 14.97 -11.15
N MET A 79 -6.18 13.66 -11.36
CA MET A 79 -7.16 13.02 -12.23
C MET A 79 -8.61 13.27 -11.76
N THR A 80 -8.88 13.15 -10.46
CA THR A 80 -10.24 13.36 -9.93
C THR A 80 -10.71 14.81 -10.00
N GLY A 81 -9.77 15.77 -10.04
CA GLY A 81 -10.06 17.21 -10.11
C GLY A 81 -10.10 17.78 -11.53
N ILE A 82 -9.35 17.19 -12.47
CA ILE A 82 -9.23 17.72 -13.84
C ILE A 82 -10.19 17.02 -14.81
N ILE A 83 -10.45 15.73 -14.61
CA ILE A 83 -11.38 14.98 -15.48
C ILE A 83 -12.80 15.47 -15.23
N GLU A 84 -13.39 16.07 -16.27
CA GLU A 84 -14.76 16.56 -16.21
C GLU A 84 -15.76 15.43 -15.87
N ASN A 85 -16.65 15.71 -14.95
CA ASN A 85 -17.68 14.78 -14.49
C ASN A 85 -17.12 13.43 -13.97
N TYR A 86 -15.88 13.39 -13.43
CA TYR A 86 -15.22 12.16 -12.97
C TYR A 86 -16.15 11.27 -12.12
N TRP A 87 -16.90 11.86 -11.20
CA TRP A 87 -17.75 11.15 -10.25
C TRP A 87 -19.13 10.77 -10.77
N THR A 88 -19.55 11.33 -11.91
CA THR A 88 -20.91 11.18 -12.44
C THR A 88 -20.96 10.55 -13.83
N ARG A 89 -19.83 10.47 -14.53
CA ARG A 89 -19.76 9.93 -15.90
C ARG A 89 -19.89 8.41 -16.00
N SER A 90 -19.80 7.72 -14.89
CA SER A 90 -19.86 6.25 -14.79
C SER A 90 -20.89 5.84 -13.75
N GLY A 91 -21.44 4.63 -13.87
CA GLY A 91 -22.42 4.09 -12.94
C GLY A 91 -21.91 3.93 -11.49
N ASP A 92 -22.82 3.62 -10.58
CA ASP A 92 -22.52 3.51 -9.17
C ASP A 92 -21.57 2.34 -8.83
N ALA A 93 -21.62 1.25 -9.58
CA ALA A 93 -20.64 0.16 -9.46
C ALA A 93 -19.19 0.68 -9.64
N HIS A 94 -18.95 1.49 -10.68
CA HIS A 94 -17.65 2.12 -10.90
C HIS A 94 -17.28 3.06 -9.77
N LYS A 95 -18.19 3.98 -9.42
CA LYS A 95 -17.96 5.03 -8.42
C LYS A 95 -17.54 4.46 -7.06
N TYR A 96 -18.29 3.49 -6.54
CA TYR A 96 -18.03 2.95 -5.20
C TYR A 96 -16.86 1.98 -5.17
N THR A 97 -16.63 1.20 -6.24
CA THR A 97 -15.48 0.30 -6.31
C THR A 97 -14.16 1.05 -6.47
N ILE A 98 -14.10 2.08 -7.34
CA ILE A 98 -12.90 2.93 -7.45
C ILE A 98 -12.62 3.70 -6.15
N SER A 99 -13.67 4.16 -5.45
CA SER A 99 -13.54 4.83 -4.16
C SER A 99 -12.89 3.93 -3.11
N LEU A 100 -13.24 2.63 -3.09
CA LEU A 100 -12.59 1.66 -2.20
C LEU A 100 -11.08 1.56 -2.52
N GLY A 101 -10.71 1.43 -3.79
CA GLY A 101 -9.32 1.43 -4.23
C GLY A 101 -8.56 2.70 -3.83
N MET A 102 -9.17 3.87 -4.03
CA MET A 102 -8.59 5.17 -3.67
C MET A 102 -8.37 5.31 -2.16
N ILE A 103 -9.32 4.89 -1.33
CA ILE A 103 -9.21 4.97 0.12
C ILE A 103 -8.11 4.03 0.62
N ILE A 104 -8.05 2.79 0.11
CA ILE A 104 -6.97 1.86 0.43
C ILE A 104 -5.61 2.44 0.01
N GLY A 105 -5.47 2.97 -1.21
CA GLY A 105 -4.25 3.58 -1.69
C GLY A 105 -3.81 4.80 -0.86
N THR A 106 -4.76 5.65 -0.47
CA THR A 106 -4.50 6.80 0.42
C THR A 106 -4.00 6.35 1.79
N LEU A 107 -4.64 5.33 2.37
CA LEU A 107 -4.22 4.74 3.65
C LEU A 107 -2.81 4.12 3.54
N MET A 108 -2.53 3.43 2.45
CA MET A 108 -1.19 2.89 2.17
C MET A 108 -0.14 4.01 2.08
N ALA A 109 -0.44 5.13 1.42
CA ALA A 109 0.45 6.29 1.34
C ALA A 109 0.65 6.94 2.73
N ALA A 110 -0.41 7.06 3.54
CA ALA A 110 -0.31 7.51 4.91
C ALA A 110 0.60 6.59 5.76
N ASN A 111 0.47 5.27 5.62
CA ASN A 111 1.36 4.30 6.26
C ASN A 111 2.83 4.50 5.87
N VAL A 112 3.11 4.81 4.60
CA VAL A 112 4.50 5.08 4.15
C VAL A 112 5.10 6.26 4.93
N TRP A 113 4.37 7.36 5.07
CA TRP A 113 4.92 8.59 5.66
C TRP A 113 4.84 8.61 7.19
N MET A 114 3.72 8.19 7.75
CA MET A 114 3.44 8.33 9.19
C MET A 114 3.97 7.16 10.03
N ILE A 115 4.09 5.97 9.42
CA ILE A 115 4.52 4.77 10.14
C ILE A 115 5.87 4.28 9.64
N ILE A 116 5.97 3.91 8.36
CA ILE A 116 7.17 3.26 7.82
C ILE A 116 8.34 4.23 7.88
N TRP A 117 8.22 5.42 7.27
CA TRP A 117 9.31 6.39 7.21
C TRP A 117 9.70 6.92 8.58
N LYS A 118 8.73 7.23 9.45
CA LYS A 118 9.00 7.67 10.83
C LYS A 118 9.91 6.69 11.56
N ASN A 119 9.63 5.41 11.46
CA ASN A 119 10.40 4.36 12.14
C ASN A 119 11.69 4.01 11.39
N GLN A 120 11.70 4.03 10.06
CA GLN A 120 12.90 3.76 9.27
C GLN A 120 14.00 4.82 9.47
N LYS A 121 13.66 6.06 9.80
CA LYS A 121 14.67 7.07 10.18
C LYS A 121 15.51 6.60 11.38
N VAL A 122 14.90 6.00 12.38
CA VAL A 122 15.60 5.47 13.57
C VAL A 122 16.50 4.29 13.19
N VAL A 123 15.98 3.36 12.37
CA VAL A 123 16.74 2.18 11.90
C VAL A 123 17.96 2.60 11.07
N LEU A 124 17.78 3.57 10.17
CA LEU A 124 18.87 4.05 9.30
C LEU A 124 19.93 4.87 10.07
N ALA A 125 19.51 5.64 11.08
CA ALA A 125 20.43 6.35 11.95
C ALA A 125 21.26 5.37 12.77
N ASN A 126 20.62 4.35 13.36
CA ASN A 126 21.31 3.29 14.07
C ASN A 126 22.33 2.57 13.18
N ALA A 127 21.99 2.27 11.93
CA ALA A 127 22.93 1.61 11.01
C ALA A 127 24.21 2.43 10.80
N VAL A 128 24.08 3.75 10.62
CA VAL A 128 25.25 4.67 10.49
C VAL A 128 26.07 4.70 11.79
N ASN A 129 25.41 4.82 12.94
CA ASN A 129 26.08 4.87 14.24
C ASN A 129 26.87 3.58 14.54
N VAL A 130 26.29 2.41 14.28
CA VAL A 130 26.96 1.12 14.46
C VAL A 130 28.15 0.96 13.50
N LEU A 131 28.03 1.41 12.26
CA LEU A 131 29.15 1.43 11.30
C LEU A 131 30.28 2.36 11.75
N GLY A 132 29.95 3.41 12.50
CA GLY A 132 30.91 4.33 13.14
C GLY A 132 31.51 3.81 14.47
N GLY A 133 31.17 2.59 14.88
CA GLY A 133 31.68 1.97 16.11
C GLY A 133 30.85 2.18 17.37
N ALA A 134 29.69 2.83 17.27
CA ALA A 134 28.77 2.99 18.40
C ALA A 134 28.02 1.68 18.70
N ALA A 135 27.57 1.50 19.95
CA ALA A 135 26.67 0.42 20.33
C ALA A 135 25.32 0.56 19.60
N ALA A 136 24.68 -0.59 19.33
CA ALA A 136 23.34 -0.58 18.72
C ALA A 136 22.30 0.04 19.66
N ASP A 137 21.46 0.92 19.13
CA ASP A 137 20.35 1.53 19.86
C ASP A 137 19.19 0.53 19.98
N PRO A 138 18.77 0.15 21.21
CA PRO A 138 17.61 -0.73 21.42
C PRO A 138 16.31 -0.21 20.79
N ALA A 139 16.14 1.11 20.70
CA ALA A 139 14.98 1.74 20.05
C ALA A 139 14.88 1.39 18.55
N ALA A 140 16.01 1.07 17.89
CA ALA A 140 16.03 0.69 16.49
C ALA A 140 15.30 -0.64 16.22
N ALA A 141 15.39 -1.60 17.14
CA ALA A 141 14.65 -2.86 17.02
C ALA A 141 13.14 -2.66 17.10
N VAL A 142 12.68 -1.84 18.05
CA VAL A 142 11.26 -1.49 18.21
C VAL A 142 10.74 -0.72 16.98
N ALA A 143 11.51 0.26 16.51
CA ALA A 143 11.18 1.03 15.31
C ALA A 143 11.15 0.12 14.06
N GLY A 144 12.13 -0.77 13.91
CA GLY A 144 12.17 -1.76 12.84
C GLY A 144 10.93 -2.64 12.82
N ARG A 145 10.48 -3.11 13.99
CA ARG A 145 9.24 -3.89 14.11
C ARG A 145 8.02 -3.10 13.63
N LYS A 146 7.83 -1.87 14.08
CA LYS A 146 6.71 -1.02 13.65
C LYS A 146 6.74 -0.73 12.15
N ALA A 147 7.91 -0.43 11.59
CA ALA A 147 8.07 -0.23 10.16
C ALA A 147 7.74 -1.51 9.36
N LEU A 148 8.13 -2.68 9.86
CA LEU A 148 7.83 -3.97 9.24
C LEU A 148 6.33 -4.25 9.21
N LEU A 149 5.63 -4.04 10.33
CA LEU A 149 4.17 -4.23 10.41
C LEU A 149 3.45 -3.30 9.43
N GLY A 150 3.80 -2.01 9.37
CA GLY A 150 3.23 -1.06 8.43
C GLY A 150 3.53 -1.42 6.96
N SER A 151 4.73 -1.92 6.66
CA SER A 151 5.10 -2.35 5.31
C SER A 151 4.33 -3.61 4.89
N ARG A 152 4.20 -4.60 5.77
CA ARG A 152 3.40 -5.81 5.51
C ARG A 152 1.92 -5.52 5.41
N GLN A 153 1.41 -4.57 6.19
CA GLN A 153 0.04 -4.09 6.03
C GLN A 153 -0.21 -3.51 4.63
N ASN A 154 0.69 -2.65 4.15
CA ASN A 154 0.60 -2.14 2.78
C ASN A 154 0.70 -3.26 1.74
N PHE A 155 1.55 -4.25 1.97
CA PHE A 155 1.67 -5.41 1.09
C PHE A 155 0.35 -6.21 1.03
N ILE A 156 -0.30 -6.45 2.17
CA ILE A 156 -1.61 -7.13 2.25
C ILE A 156 -2.67 -6.34 1.49
N PHE A 157 -2.67 -5.02 1.61
CA PHE A 157 -3.63 -4.15 0.93
C PHE A 157 -3.41 -4.02 -0.57
N SER A 158 -2.17 -4.18 -1.04
CA SER A 158 -1.78 -3.82 -2.40
C SER A 158 -2.55 -4.59 -3.49
N THR A 159 -2.81 -5.88 -3.30
CA THR A 159 -3.54 -6.70 -4.29
C THR A 159 -4.98 -6.22 -4.46
N SER A 160 -5.68 -6.00 -3.33
CA SER A 160 -7.05 -5.48 -3.35
C SER A 160 -7.10 -4.04 -3.88
N MET A 161 -6.15 -3.19 -3.47
CA MET A 161 -6.05 -1.82 -3.97
C MET A 161 -5.89 -1.81 -5.49
N LEU A 162 -4.95 -2.58 -6.05
CA LEU A 162 -4.74 -2.67 -7.49
C LEU A 162 -5.99 -3.19 -8.23
N TRP A 163 -6.66 -4.20 -7.67
CA TRP A 163 -7.90 -4.73 -8.21
C TRP A 163 -8.98 -3.65 -8.33
N PHE A 164 -9.18 -2.86 -7.28
CA PHE A 164 -10.16 -1.77 -7.26
C PHE A 164 -9.67 -0.48 -7.93
N MET A 165 -8.44 -0.39 -8.38
CA MET A 165 -7.96 0.66 -9.28
C MET A 165 -8.18 0.30 -10.76
N VAL A 166 -8.00 -0.97 -11.12
CA VAL A 166 -8.12 -1.46 -12.51
C VAL A 166 -9.56 -1.91 -12.82
N GLY A 167 -10.16 -2.69 -11.95
CA GLY A 167 -11.47 -3.33 -12.15
C GLY A 167 -12.60 -2.37 -12.49
N PRO A 168 -12.74 -1.19 -11.84
CA PRO A 168 -13.83 -0.27 -12.12
C PRO A 168 -13.91 0.19 -13.58
N ALA A 169 -12.78 0.49 -14.19
CA ALA A 169 -12.72 0.96 -15.57
C ALA A 169 -12.84 -0.16 -16.62
N HIS A 170 -12.37 -1.36 -16.29
CA HIS A 170 -12.22 -2.46 -17.26
C HIS A 170 -13.23 -3.59 -17.07
N TYR A 171 -13.86 -3.69 -15.91
CA TYR A 171 -14.75 -4.80 -15.59
C TYR A 171 -16.07 -4.36 -14.93
N TYR A 172 -16.02 -3.71 -13.76
CA TYR A 172 -17.23 -3.44 -12.97
C TYR A 172 -18.24 -2.52 -13.67
N ASN A 173 -17.78 -1.54 -14.43
CA ASN A 173 -18.67 -0.66 -15.18
C ASN A 173 -19.43 -1.40 -16.30
N GLN A 174 -18.82 -2.44 -16.87
CA GLN A 174 -19.43 -3.23 -17.95
C GLN A 174 -20.28 -4.38 -17.42
N ALA A 175 -19.77 -5.08 -16.39
CA ALA A 175 -20.41 -6.27 -15.84
C ALA A 175 -21.60 -5.95 -14.92
N PHE A 176 -21.57 -4.80 -14.24
CA PHE A 176 -22.54 -4.41 -13.19
C PHE A 176 -23.05 -2.98 -13.38
N GLY A 177 -23.28 -2.57 -14.62
CA GLY A 177 -23.80 -1.22 -14.94
C GLY A 177 -25.13 -0.89 -14.28
N ASP A 178 -25.95 -1.90 -14.00
CA ASP A 178 -27.28 -1.79 -13.38
C ASP A 178 -27.26 -1.93 -11.84
N ALA A 179 -26.07 -2.05 -11.23
CA ALA A 179 -25.96 -2.18 -9.78
C ALA A 179 -26.59 -0.98 -9.08
N THR A 180 -27.38 -1.24 -8.03
CA THR A 180 -28.01 -0.18 -7.25
C THR A 180 -26.99 0.58 -6.40
N SER A 181 -27.24 1.88 -6.20
CA SER A 181 -26.43 2.70 -5.28
C SER A 181 -26.32 2.09 -3.88
N SER A 182 -27.39 1.47 -3.38
CA SER A 182 -27.43 0.83 -2.05
C SER A 182 -26.47 -0.34 -1.97
N ASN A 183 -26.46 -1.22 -2.98
CA ASN A 183 -25.59 -2.39 -3.01
C ASN A 183 -24.11 -1.99 -3.16
N ALA A 184 -23.84 -1.06 -4.05
CA ALA A 184 -22.49 -0.55 -4.27
C ALA A 184 -21.93 0.20 -3.03
N LEU A 185 -22.76 0.97 -2.33
CA LEU A 185 -22.43 1.59 -1.05
C LEU A 185 -22.19 0.55 0.05
N THR A 186 -23.00 -0.50 0.09
CA THR A 186 -22.83 -1.61 1.04
C THR A 186 -21.48 -2.29 0.86
N LEU A 187 -21.06 -2.54 -0.38
CA LEU A 187 -19.74 -3.07 -0.69
C LEU A 187 -18.62 -2.15 -0.15
N LEU A 188 -18.74 -0.84 -0.39
CA LEU A 188 -17.77 0.14 0.11
C LEU A 188 -17.68 0.07 1.64
N ILE A 189 -18.81 0.09 2.34
CA ILE A 189 -18.84 0.04 3.81
C ILE A 189 -18.21 -1.24 4.34
N ILE A 190 -18.55 -2.40 3.79
CA ILE A 190 -17.96 -3.69 4.19
C ILE A 190 -16.44 -3.66 3.97
N GLY A 191 -16.00 -3.20 2.80
CA GLY A 191 -14.58 -3.08 2.48
C GLY A 191 -13.85 -2.17 3.47
N LEU A 192 -14.41 -1.01 3.80
CA LEU A 192 -13.83 -0.07 4.76
C LEU A 192 -13.75 -0.63 6.18
N VAL A 193 -14.76 -1.38 6.63
CA VAL A 193 -14.73 -2.03 7.95
C VAL A 193 -13.61 -3.06 8.02
N ILE A 194 -13.46 -3.91 7.00
CA ILE A 194 -12.39 -4.91 6.95
C ILE A 194 -11.02 -4.22 6.93
N VAL A 195 -10.84 -3.22 6.09
CA VAL A 195 -9.61 -2.42 5.98
C VAL A 195 -9.26 -1.75 7.31
N ALA A 196 -10.25 -1.17 8.00
CA ALA A 196 -10.05 -0.52 9.29
C ALA A 196 -9.59 -1.52 10.36
N ILE A 197 -10.22 -2.69 10.45
CA ILE A 197 -9.85 -3.74 11.41
C ILE A 197 -8.39 -4.19 11.19
N LEU A 198 -8.01 -4.46 9.95
CA LEU A 198 -6.64 -4.85 9.60
C LEU A 198 -5.63 -3.74 9.90
N GLN A 199 -5.98 -2.47 9.62
CA GLN A 199 -5.12 -1.33 9.91
C GLN A 199 -4.91 -1.15 11.42
N ILE A 200 -5.97 -1.22 12.22
CA ILE A 200 -5.91 -1.11 13.68
C ILE A 200 -5.04 -2.24 14.26
N ASN A 201 -5.18 -3.46 13.72
CA ASN A 201 -4.34 -4.60 14.11
C ASN A 201 -2.86 -4.38 13.79
N ALA A 202 -2.52 -3.94 12.59
CA ALA A 202 -1.14 -3.66 12.19
C ALA A 202 -0.48 -2.54 13.01
N LEU A 203 -1.27 -1.57 13.50
CA LEU A 203 -0.81 -0.54 14.41
C LEU A 203 -0.53 -1.06 15.84
N GLY A 204 -0.90 -2.31 16.13
CA GLY A 204 -0.76 -2.91 17.45
C GLY A 204 -1.81 -2.46 18.47
N LEU A 205 -2.91 -1.85 18.02
CA LEU A 205 -4.01 -1.44 18.90
C LEU A 205 -4.85 -2.63 19.39
N LEU A 206 -4.71 -3.79 18.72
CA LEU A 206 -5.34 -5.05 19.13
C LEU A 206 -4.29 -5.98 19.77
N GLY A 207 -3.90 -5.72 21.00
CA GLY A 207 -3.00 -6.61 21.76
C GLY A 207 -1.49 -6.32 21.60
N GLY A 208 -1.11 -5.15 21.09
CA GLY A 208 0.29 -4.71 20.98
C GLY A 208 1.02 -5.23 19.73
N THR A 209 2.31 -4.84 19.61
CA THR A 209 3.15 -5.16 18.44
C THR A 209 4.10 -6.35 18.67
N ALA A 210 4.04 -7.01 19.82
CA ALA A 210 4.90 -8.14 20.14
C ALA A 210 4.62 -9.35 19.24
N ALA A 211 5.66 -10.13 18.92
CA ALA A 211 5.50 -11.34 18.09
C ALA A 211 4.65 -12.44 18.77
N THR A 212 4.43 -12.35 20.07
CA THR A 212 3.55 -13.24 20.85
C THR A 212 2.07 -12.96 20.61
N ASN A 213 1.72 -11.80 20.06
CA ASN A 213 0.34 -11.47 19.70
C ASN A 213 -0.11 -12.28 18.47
N LYS A 214 -0.95 -13.28 18.69
CA LYS A 214 -1.44 -14.18 17.63
C LYS A 214 -2.25 -13.47 16.53
N LEU A 215 -2.85 -12.31 16.83
CA LEU A 215 -3.57 -11.51 15.84
C LEU A 215 -2.63 -10.92 14.77
N LEU A 216 -1.33 -10.89 15.04
CA LEU A 216 -0.31 -10.44 14.09
C LEU A 216 0.18 -11.54 13.14
N TRP A 217 -0.40 -12.75 13.18
CA TRP A 217 -0.05 -13.82 12.26
C TRP A 217 0.06 -13.38 10.79
N PRO A 218 -0.82 -12.54 10.23
CA PRO A 218 -0.71 -12.06 8.83
C PRO A 218 0.60 -11.32 8.54
N TYR A 219 1.22 -10.74 9.57
CA TYR A 219 2.40 -9.88 9.44
C TYR A 219 3.71 -10.56 9.88
N GLU A 220 3.69 -11.79 10.39
CA GLU A 220 4.87 -12.42 10.96
C GLU A 220 5.86 -12.94 9.91
N SER A 221 5.40 -13.33 8.74
CA SER A 221 6.26 -13.75 7.64
C SER A 221 5.79 -13.17 6.30
N HIS A 222 6.68 -13.15 5.31
CA HIS A 222 6.28 -12.76 3.94
C HIS A 222 5.27 -13.75 3.34
N LYS A 223 5.34 -15.04 3.70
CA LYS A 223 4.37 -16.07 3.28
C LYS A 223 2.99 -15.79 3.85
N ASN A 224 2.91 -15.49 5.15
CA ASN A 224 1.62 -15.16 5.79
C ASN A 224 1.01 -13.89 5.18
N ALA A 225 1.84 -12.87 4.92
CA ALA A 225 1.39 -11.64 4.28
C ALA A 225 0.87 -11.89 2.85
N LEU A 226 1.52 -12.77 2.08
CA LEU A 226 1.07 -13.15 0.75
C LEU A 226 -0.28 -13.90 0.78
N ILE A 227 -0.42 -14.87 1.68
CA ILE A 227 -1.68 -15.59 1.89
C ILE A 227 -2.80 -14.63 2.30
N SER A 228 -2.51 -13.72 3.26
CA SER A 228 -3.48 -12.74 3.72
C SER A 228 -3.87 -11.72 2.65
N SER A 229 -2.93 -11.34 1.79
CA SER A 229 -3.18 -10.46 0.64
C SER A 229 -4.13 -11.11 -0.37
N GLY A 230 -3.87 -12.37 -0.73
CA GLY A 230 -4.74 -13.16 -1.61
C GLY A 230 -6.13 -13.41 -1.00
N ALA A 231 -6.19 -13.72 0.30
CA ALA A 231 -7.44 -13.93 1.00
C ALA A 231 -8.29 -12.64 1.06
N LEU A 232 -7.68 -11.50 1.37
CA LEU A 232 -8.37 -10.21 1.39
C LEU A 232 -8.93 -9.86 0.01
N TRP A 233 -8.10 -10.02 -1.03
CA TRP A 233 -8.53 -9.80 -2.41
C TRP A 233 -9.70 -10.69 -2.79
N LEU A 234 -9.63 -12.00 -2.49
CA LEU A 234 -10.69 -12.96 -2.81
C LEU A 234 -12.00 -12.64 -2.07
N ILE A 235 -11.93 -12.28 -0.78
CA ILE A 235 -13.10 -11.89 0.02
C ILE A 235 -13.79 -10.67 -0.59
N LEU A 236 -13.01 -9.62 -0.91
CA LEU A 236 -13.57 -8.39 -1.46
C LEU A 236 -14.07 -8.56 -2.91
N MET A 237 -13.41 -9.42 -3.70
CA MET A 237 -13.87 -9.78 -5.04
C MET A 237 -15.21 -10.52 -4.97
N ILE A 238 -15.32 -11.55 -4.13
CA ILE A 238 -16.59 -12.30 -3.96
C ILE A 238 -17.68 -11.37 -3.44
N ALA A 239 -17.38 -10.50 -2.48
CA ALA A 239 -18.35 -9.52 -1.99
C ALA A 239 -18.85 -8.58 -3.11
N ALA A 240 -17.95 -8.15 -4.00
CA ALA A 240 -18.32 -7.33 -5.16
C ALA A 240 -19.23 -8.11 -6.13
N GLU A 241 -18.88 -9.34 -6.47
CA GLU A 241 -19.69 -10.19 -7.36
C GLU A 241 -21.09 -10.49 -6.80
N VAL A 242 -21.20 -10.65 -5.48
CA VAL A 242 -22.51 -10.96 -4.83
C VAL A 242 -23.37 -9.70 -4.67
N LEU A 243 -22.76 -8.57 -4.33
CA LEU A 243 -23.51 -7.34 -4.02
C LEU A 243 -23.83 -6.51 -5.26
N LEU A 244 -22.98 -6.52 -6.29
CA LEU A 244 -23.20 -5.71 -7.48
C LEU A 244 -24.05 -6.41 -8.55
N LYS A 245 -24.28 -7.71 -8.42
CA LYS A 245 -25.13 -8.49 -9.29
C LYS A 245 -26.60 -8.31 -8.93
#